data_3f1c16da3228822c46290488093bf5ed
#
_entry.id   3f1c16da3228822c46290488093bf5ed
#
_cell.length_a   1.000
_cell.length_b   1.000
_cell.length_c   1.000
_cell.angle_alpha   90.00
_cell.angle_beta   90.00
_cell.angle_gamma   90.00
#
_symmetry.space_group_name_H-M   'P 1'
#
loop_
_entity.id
_entity.type
_entity.pdbx_description
1 polymer ?
#
loop_
_entity_poly.entity_id
_entity_poly.type
_entity_poly.pdbx_seq_one_letter_code
_entity_poly.pdbx_strand_id
1 'polypeptide(L)'
;MKNLFYRLIIFLDTASEEDTNYNIALFMANNFYRISSMRINELADACFVSPATISRFCKSLGYENFAHLKQECHSFHSNDKKFNNLINVSLNTMAKDPREASHIYVGQIIETLETMEETLDWHVIDQVLKLIHDHQNIVFFGTQFSNSAAVHLQTDLLMLEKFTVAYMDSERQKESAKEMGKDDIAIIISVNGNYLYSGYKTLQYLKKSGCKIVLITCSDRDYLHIPVDYYIKLSNLKDGKSGKHALLTAIELMSLRYYTLYYPSSLNDLMGHMY
;
A
#
# COMPACT_ATOMS: atom_id res chain seq x y z
N MET A 1 -3.46 9.74 8.11
CA MET A 1 -2.41 9.58 9.15
C MET A 1 -1.11 9.27 8.42
N LYS A 2 -0.10 10.13 8.57
CA LYS A 2 1.22 9.90 7.96
C LYS A 2 1.88 8.79 8.77
N ASN A 3 2.16 7.63 8.18
CA ASN A 3 2.75 6.51 8.93
C ASN A 3 4.26 6.69 9.03
N LEU A 4 4.74 7.24 10.16
CA LEU A 4 6.17 7.51 10.39
C LEU A 4 7.02 6.24 10.29
N PHE A 5 6.56 5.09 10.78
CA PHE A 5 7.29 3.82 10.64
C PHE A 5 7.59 3.51 9.17
N TYR A 6 6.57 3.59 8.34
CA TYR A 6 6.70 3.28 6.91
C TYR A 6 7.64 4.27 6.22
N ARG A 7 7.58 5.57 6.58
CA ARG A 7 8.47 6.58 6.05
C ARG A 7 9.92 6.39 6.47
N LEU A 8 10.15 6.00 7.72
CA LEU A 8 11.49 5.69 8.21
C LEU A 8 12.06 4.45 7.50
N ILE A 9 11.26 3.39 7.32
CA ILE A 9 11.69 2.18 6.60
C ILE A 9 12.06 2.54 5.16
N ILE A 10 11.17 3.21 4.41
CA ILE A 10 11.48 3.61 3.02
C ILE A 10 12.75 4.46 2.96
N PHE A 11 12.89 5.41 3.88
CA PHE A 11 14.08 6.27 3.92
C PHE A 11 15.34 5.45 4.15
N LEU A 12 15.34 4.55 5.14
CA LEU A 12 16.48 3.67 5.45
C LEU A 12 16.84 2.73 4.29
N ASP A 13 15.83 2.22 3.58
CA ASP A 13 16.05 1.31 2.45
C ASP A 13 16.59 2.02 1.19
N THR A 14 16.43 3.34 1.09
CA THR A 14 16.76 4.11 -0.13
C THR A 14 17.89 5.13 0.04
N ALA A 15 18.20 5.51 1.27
CA ALA A 15 19.26 6.47 1.57
C ALA A 15 20.64 5.80 1.68
N SER A 16 21.71 6.56 1.40
CA SER A 16 23.07 6.10 1.68
C SER A 16 23.33 6.07 3.19
N GLU A 17 24.02 5.03 3.67
CA GLU A 17 24.44 4.93 5.08
C GLU A 17 25.43 6.05 5.50
N GLU A 18 26.07 6.70 4.55
CA GLU A 18 26.95 7.86 4.78
C GLU A 18 26.17 9.16 5.00
N ASP A 19 24.86 9.18 4.69
CA ASP A 19 24.02 10.37 4.89
C ASP A 19 23.76 10.59 6.39
N THR A 20 24.00 11.82 6.85
CA THR A 20 23.66 12.25 8.22
C THR A 20 22.18 11.97 8.56
N ASN A 21 21.28 12.09 7.60
CA ASN A 21 19.86 11.80 7.79
C ASN A 21 19.58 10.30 7.96
N TYR A 22 20.40 9.43 7.37
CA TYR A 22 20.33 7.98 7.60
C TYR A 22 20.57 7.66 9.08
N ASN A 23 21.62 8.24 9.70
CA ASN A 23 21.90 8.05 11.11
C ASN A 23 20.77 8.57 12.03
N ILE A 24 20.12 9.68 11.66
CA ILE A 24 18.96 10.20 12.38
C ILE A 24 17.78 9.21 12.24
N ALA A 25 17.50 8.74 11.02
CA ALA A 25 16.43 7.78 10.75
C ALA A 25 16.65 6.46 11.50
N LEU A 26 17.88 5.95 11.49
CA LEU A 26 18.27 4.72 12.18
C LEU A 26 18.11 4.85 13.70
N PHE A 27 18.58 5.98 14.28
CA PHE A 27 18.36 6.26 15.70
C PHE A 27 16.88 6.33 16.04
N MET A 28 16.08 7.02 15.22
CA MET A 28 14.63 7.13 15.43
C MET A 28 13.94 5.78 15.31
N ALA A 29 14.32 4.92 14.38
CA ALA A 29 13.75 3.59 14.20
C ALA A 29 14.05 2.71 15.43
N ASN A 30 15.29 2.69 15.90
CA ASN A 30 15.72 1.92 17.07
C ASN A 30 15.17 2.44 18.41
N ASN A 31 14.78 3.71 18.46
CA ASN A 31 14.28 4.36 19.68
C ASN A 31 12.86 4.89 19.52
N PHE A 32 12.08 4.34 18.61
CA PHE A 32 10.79 4.89 18.16
C PHE A 32 9.86 5.30 19.30
N TYR A 33 9.70 4.42 20.32
CA TYR A 33 8.84 4.69 21.45
C TYR A 33 9.36 5.81 22.37
N ARG A 34 10.68 6.06 22.40
CA ARG A 34 11.29 7.13 23.20
C ARG A 34 11.14 8.51 22.53
N ILE A 35 11.05 8.56 21.19
CA ILE A 35 10.97 9.82 20.42
C ILE A 35 9.81 10.70 20.89
N SER A 36 8.68 10.10 21.24
CA SER A 36 7.51 10.85 21.74
C SER A 36 7.78 11.66 23.01
N SER A 37 8.72 11.23 23.87
CA SER A 37 9.10 11.91 25.12
C SER A 37 10.33 12.82 24.97
N MET A 38 11.16 12.66 23.91
CA MET A 38 12.39 13.42 23.73
C MET A 38 12.13 14.88 23.33
N ARG A 39 13.00 15.79 23.76
CA ARG A 39 13.10 17.13 23.22
C ARG A 39 14.00 17.13 21.97
N ILE A 40 13.82 18.12 21.11
CA ILE A 40 14.60 18.21 19.86
C ILE A 40 16.11 18.27 20.11
N ASN A 41 16.53 18.94 21.20
CA ASN A 41 17.94 19.02 21.58
C ASN A 41 18.48 17.63 22.01
N GLU A 42 17.70 16.87 22.79
CA GLU A 42 18.07 15.53 23.22
C GLU A 42 18.23 14.57 22.02
N LEU A 43 17.36 14.68 21.01
CA LEU A 43 17.48 13.89 19.79
C LEU A 43 18.69 14.35 18.97
N ALA A 44 18.92 15.65 18.88
CA ALA A 44 20.05 16.23 18.16
C ALA A 44 21.40 15.80 18.78
N ASP A 45 21.50 15.86 20.11
CA ASP A 45 22.69 15.43 20.86
C ASP A 45 22.93 13.92 20.67
N ALA A 46 21.88 13.11 20.74
CA ALA A 46 21.97 11.66 20.54
C ALA A 46 22.38 11.24 19.12
N CYS A 47 22.09 12.08 18.13
CA CYS A 47 22.48 11.87 16.73
C CYS A 47 23.75 12.65 16.34
N PHE A 48 24.38 13.38 17.26
CA PHE A 48 25.55 14.24 17.01
C PHE A 48 25.33 15.29 15.91
N VAL A 49 24.13 15.90 15.88
CA VAL A 49 23.73 16.89 14.89
C VAL A 49 23.13 18.14 15.56
N SER A 50 22.87 19.19 14.77
CA SER A 50 22.17 20.39 15.28
C SER A 50 20.64 20.16 15.31
N PRO A 51 19.90 20.84 16.20
CA PRO A 51 18.43 20.85 16.19
C PRO A 51 17.83 21.31 14.86
N ALA A 52 18.55 22.18 14.13
CA ALA A 52 18.16 22.62 12.80
C ALA A 52 18.23 21.47 11.77
N THR A 53 19.19 20.55 11.91
CA THR A 53 19.31 19.35 11.09
C THR A 53 18.13 18.41 11.35
N ILE A 54 17.77 18.18 12.62
CA ILE A 54 16.56 17.40 12.97
C ILE A 54 15.30 18.02 12.35
N SER A 55 15.15 19.36 12.44
CA SER A 55 13.98 20.05 11.87
C SER A 55 13.91 19.88 10.35
N ARG A 56 15.05 19.94 9.64
CA ARG A 56 15.13 19.71 8.18
C ARG A 56 14.78 18.26 7.85
N PHE A 57 15.29 17.29 8.62
CA PHE A 57 14.97 15.89 8.44
C PHE A 57 13.46 15.60 8.66
N CYS A 58 12.83 16.20 9.69
CA CYS A 58 11.36 16.10 9.86
C CYS A 58 10.61 16.59 8.61
N LYS A 59 11.07 17.69 7.99
CA LYS A 59 10.46 18.25 6.77
C LYS A 59 10.66 17.32 5.56
N SER A 60 11.83 16.70 5.41
CA SER A 60 12.08 15.73 4.33
C SER A 60 11.19 14.48 4.46
N LEU A 61 10.85 14.09 5.69
CA LEU A 61 9.84 13.05 5.96
C LEU A 61 8.39 13.57 5.80
N GLY A 62 8.17 14.82 5.37
CA GLY A 62 6.85 15.41 5.13
C GLY A 62 6.14 15.91 6.39
N TYR A 63 6.84 16.12 7.51
CA TYR A 63 6.30 16.76 8.72
C TYR A 63 6.61 18.25 8.72
N GLU A 64 5.72 19.07 9.28
CA GLU A 64 5.95 20.52 9.39
C GLU A 64 7.12 20.85 10.31
N ASN A 65 7.24 20.10 11.40
CA ASN A 65 8.27 20.25 12.42
C ASN A 65 8.36 18.99 13.29
N PHE A 66 9.31 18.99 14.24
CA PHE A 66 9.51 17.87 15.18
C PHE A 66 8.30 17.64 16.12
N ALA A 67 7.59 18.68 16.52
CA ALA A 67 6.39 18.54 17.37
C ALA A 67 5.28 17.78 16.65
N HIS A 68 5.07 18.06 15.34
CA HIS A 68 4.11 17.33 14.50
C HIS A 68 4.52 15.85 14.35
N LEU A 69 5.82 15.55 14.13
CA LEU A 69 6.32 14.18 14.08
C LEU A 69 6.10 13.45 15.41
N LYS A 70 6.36 14.10 16.55
CA LYS A 70 6.14 13.52 17.89
C LYS A 70 4.69 13.15 18.16
N GLN A 71 3.73 13.94 17.69
CA GLN A 71 2.30 13.61 17.82
C GLN A 71 1.97 12.27 17.18
N GLU A 72 2.58 11.98 16.03
CA GLU A 72 2.40 10.69 15.39
C GLU A 72 3.06 9.55 16.17
N CYS A 73 4.28 9.75 16.70
CA CYS A 73 4.93 8.78 17.60
C CYS A 73 4.03 8.47 18.83
N HIS A 74 3.44 9.50 19.44
CA HIS A 74 2.58 9.33 20.61
C HIS A 74 1.32 8.52 20.29
N SER A 75 0.74 8.71 19.11
CA SER A 75 -0.43 7.94 18.68
C SER A 75 -0.15 6.43 18.53
N PHE A 76 1.11 6.04 18.37
CA PHE A 76 1.52 4.64 18.32
C PHE A 76 1.64 3.97 19.70
N HIS A 77 1.88 4.73 20.78
CA HIS A 77 1.92 4.19 22.16
C HIS A 77 0.56 3.60 22.62
N SER A 78 -0.53 4.07 22.03
CA SER A 78 -1.88 3.59 22.35
C SER A 78 -2.30 2.35 21.52
N ASN A 79 -1.38 1.73 20.79
CA ASN A 79 -1.70 0.80 19.71
C ASN A 79 -1.47 -0.69 19.98
N ASP A 80 -1.51 -1.15 21.22
CA ASP A 80 -1.75 -2.58 21.50
C ASP A 80 -3.01 -3.11 20.78
N LYS A 81 -3.93 -2.20 20.47
CA LYS A 81 -5.11 -2.46 19.65
C LYS A 81 -4.78 -2.72 18.17
N LYS A 82 -3.62 -2.27 17.63
CA LYS A 82 -3.32 -2.46 16.19
C LYS A 82 -2.94 -3.89 15.86
N PHE A 83 -2.15 -4.57 16.69
CA PHE A 83 -1.87 -5.99 16.51
C PHE A 83 -3.14 -6.83 16.61
N ASN A 84 -4.01 -6.54 17.58
CA ASN A 84 -5.31 -7.20 17.72
C ASN A 84 -6.29 -6.90 16.57
N ASN A 85 -6.13 -5.76 15.87
CA ASN A 85 -6.96 -5.40 14.73
C ASN A 85 -6.40 -5.87 13.37
N LEU A 86 -5.13 -6.29 13.31
CA LEU A 86 -4.50 -6.77 12.08
C LEU A 86 -4.72 -8.26 11.85
N ILE A 87 -4.99 -9.01 12.92
CA ILE A 87 -5.11 -10.47 12.90
C ILE A 87 -6.34 -10.83 13.73
N ASN A 88 -7.25 -11.61 13.18
CA ASN A 88 -8.48 -12.05 13.86
C ASN A 88 -8.25 -13.14 14.93
N VAL A 89 -7.00 -13.40 15.28
CA VAL A 89 -6.66 -14.35 16.32
C VAL A 89 -6.32 -13.58 17.59
N SER A 90 -6.92 -13.96 18.70
CA SER A 90 -6.60 -13.39 20.02
C SER A 90 -5.12 -13.64 20.34
N LEU A 91 -4.39 -12.58 20.73
CA LEU A 91 -3.01 -12.71 21.23
C LEU A 91 -2.93 -13.69 22.41
N ASN A 92 -3.99 -13.76 23.22
CA ASN A 92 -4.09 -14.71 24.32
C ASN A 92 -4.18 -16.16 23.84
N THR A 93 -4.94 -16.43 22.79
CA THR A 93 -5.00 -17.77 22.15
C THR A 93 -3.64 -18.12 21.57
N MET A 94 -3.00 -17.19 20.84
CA MET A 94 -1.65 -17.41 20.29
C MET A 94 -0.61 -17.70 21.37
N ALA A 95 -0.68 -17.03 22.54
CA ALA A 95 0.24 -17.25 23.64
C ALA A 95 0.03 -18.59 24.36
N LYS A 96 -1.23 -19.07 24.45
CA LYS A 96 -1.58 -20.30 25.16
C LYS A 96 -1.53 -21.55 24.29
N ASP A 97 -2.06 -21.44 23.09
CA ASP A 97 -2.16 -22.53 22.11
C ASP A 97 -1.90 -21.98 20.69
N PRO A 98 -0.62 -21.94 20.26
CA PRO A 98 -0.27 -21.46 18.92
C PRO A 98 -0.87 -22.31 17.79
N ARG A 99 -1.11 -23.61 18.03
CA ARG A 99 -1.65 -24.51 17.03
C ARG A 99 -3.12 -24.20 16.76
N GLU A 100 -3.91 -24.01 17.81
CA GLU A 100 -5.31 -23.61 17.72
C GLU A 100 -5.43 -22.20 17.07
N ALA A 101 -4.59 -21.26 17.49
CA ALA A 101 -4.53 -19.93 16.91
C ALA A 101 -4.23 -19.98 15.41
N SER A 102 -3.30 -20.82 14.97
CA SER A 102 -2.97 -21.02 13.56
C SER A 102 -4.12 -21.62 12.78
N HIS A 103 -4.81 -22.63 13.34
CA HIS A 103 -5.97 -23.25 12.71
C HIS A 103 -7.10 -22.24 12.46
N ILE A 104 -7.44 -21.44 13.47
CA ILE A 104 -8.44 -20.36 13.36
C ILE A 104 -8.02 -19.35 12.27
N TYR A 105 -6.76 -18.92 12.26
CA TYR A 105 -6.28 -17.92 11.30
C TYR A 105 -6.33 -18.44 9.85
N VAL A 106 -5.88 -19.66 9.62
CA VAL A 106 -5.91 -20.28 8.28
C VAL A 106 -7.35 -20.44 7.81
N GLY A 107 -8.26 -20.88 8.68
CA GLY A 107 -9.69 -20.98 8.35
C GLY A 107 -10.29 -19.66 7.88
N GLN A 108 -9.94 -18.55 8.54
CA GLN A 108 -10.38 -17.21 8.12
C GLN A 108 -9.81 -16.77 6.77
N ILE A 109 -8.57 -17.17 6.44
CA ILE A 109 -7.99 -16.92 5.12
C ILE A 109 -8.76 -17.69 4.06
N ILE A 110 -9.05 -18.95 4.29
CA ILE A 110 -9.83 -19.81 3.36
C ILE A 110 -11.19 -19.16 3.08
N GLU A 111 -11.96 -18.83 4.13
CA GLU A 111 -13.25 -18.13 4.00
C GLU A 111 -13.13 -16.82 3.19
N THR A 112 -12.07 -16.06 3.43
CA THR A 112 -11.83 -14.82 2.70
C THR A 112 -11.57 -15.06 1.22
N LEU A 113 -10.81 -16.09 0.87
CA LEU A 113 -10.50 -16.43 -0.53
C LEU A 113 -11.72 -17.00 -1.25
N GLU A 114 -12.52 -17.84 -0.60
CA GLU A 114 -13.80 -18.34 -1.13
C GLU A 114 -14.76 -17.17 -1.42
N THR A 115 -14.93 -16.26 -0.45
CA THR A 115 -15.76 -15.05 -0.64
C THR A 115 -15.22 -14.14 -1.73
N MET A 116 -13.89 -14.04 -1.89
CA MET A 116 -13.26 -13.28 -2.97
C MET A 116 -13.62 -13.89 -4.33
N GLU A 117 -13.49 -15.20 -4.49
CA GLU A 117 -13.83 -15.90 -5.74
C GLU A 117 -15.26 -15.61 -6.19
N GLU A 118 -16.23 -15.67 -5.25
CA GLU A 118 -17.64 -15.34 -5.51
C GLU A 118 -17.86 -13.84 -5.84
N THR A 119 -17.01 -12.96 -5.34
CA THR A 119 -17.19 -11.50 -5.44
C THR A 119 -16.54 -10.91 -6.70
N LEU A 120 -15.47 -11.54 -7.23
CA LEU A 120 -14.71 -11.01 -8.35
C LEU A 120 -15.55 -10.92 -9.63
N ASP A 121 -15.70 -9.71 -10.14
CA ASP A 121 -16.30 -9.45 -11.45
C ASP A 121 -15.23 -9.48 -12.55
N TRP A 122 -15.10 -10.64 -13.21
CA TRP A 122 -14.14 -10.83 -14.29
C TRP A 122 -14.37 -9.91 -15.49
N HIS A 123 -15.61 -9.47 -15.74
CA HIS A 123 -15.89 -8.51 -16.80
C HIS A 123 -15.25 -7.15 -16.48
N VAL A 124 -15.38 -6.68 -15.26
CA VAL A 124 -14.72 -5.43 -14.81
C VAL A 124 -13.20 -5.59 -14.81
N ILE A 125 -12.68 -6.74 -14.37
CA ILE A 125 -11.25 -7.04 -14.40
C ILE A 125 -10.72 -6.98 -15.83
N ASP A 126 -11.36 -7.63 -16.79
CA ASP A 126 -10.95 -7.62 -18.19
C ASP A 126 -10.96 -6.20 -18.79
N GLN A 127 -11.94 -5.37 -18.43
CA GLN A 127 -11.95 -3.95 -18.82
C GLN A 127 -10.76 -3.18 -18.25
N VAL A 128 -10.42 -3.40 -16.97
CA VAL A 128 -9.26 -2.77 -16.32
C VAL A 128 -7.96 -3.25 -16.94
N LEU A 129 -7.82 -4.54 -17.22
CA LEU A 129 -6.63 -5.08 -17.90
C LEU A 129 -6.49 -4.53 -19.32
N LYS A 130 -7.60 -4.32 -20.03
CA LYS A 130 -7.60 -3.64 -21.33
C LYS A 130 -7.14 -2.18 -21.21
N LEU A 131 -7.59 -1.44 -20.20
CA LEU A 131 -7.09 -0.08 -19.94
C LEU A 131 -5.58 -0.08 -19.69
N ILE A 132 -5.08 -1.02 -18.86
CA ILE A 132 -3.65 -1.17 -18.62
C ILE A 132 -2.91 -1.44 -19.92
N HIS A 133 -3.44 -2.29 -20.79
CA HIS A 133 -2.81 -2.63 -22.10
C HIS A 133 -2.76 -1.44 -23.04
N ASP A 134 -3.88 -0.73 -23.21
CA ASP A 134 -4.06 0.29 -24.25
C ASP A 134 -3.41 1.64 -23.89
N HIS A 135 -3.16 1.95 -22.62
CA HIS A 135 -2.64 3.25 -22.19
C HIS A 135 -1.15 3.21 -21.87
N GLN A 136 -0.47 4.35 -22.03
CA GLN A 136 0.97 4.47 -21.80
C GLN A 136 1.31 4.80 -20.34
N ASN A 137 0.53 5.67 -19.70
CA ASN A 137 0.81 6.14 -18.35
C ASN A 137 -0.19 5.54 -17.35
N ILE A 138 0.28 4.56 -16.61
CA ILE A 138 -0.50 3.88 -15.57
C ILE A 138 0.23 4.06 -14.24
N VAL A 139 -0.45 4.66 -13.26
CA VAL A 139 0.14 4.92 -11.94
C VAL A 139 -0.70 4.27 -10.85
N PHE A 140 -0.04 3.50 -10.00
CA PHE A 140 -0.63 2.89 -8.81
C PHE A 140 -0.51 3.82 -7.60
N PHE A 141 -1.59 3.89 -6.82
CA PHE A 141 -1.70 4.67 -5.60
C PHE A 141 -2.12 3.78 -4.44
N GLY A 142 -1.37 3.81 -3.37
CA GLY A 142 -1.64 3.01 -2.19
C GLY A 142 -0.66 3.31 -1.06
N THR A 143 -0.86 2.71 0.10
CA THR A 143 0.05 2.83 1.24
C THR A 143 0.36 1.48 1.84
N GLN A 144 1.56 1.32 2.39
CA GLN A 144 1.98 0.12 3.11
C GLN A 144 1.78 -1.16 2.27
N PHE A 145 1.07 -2.15 2.82
CA PHE A 145 0.82 -3.43 2.14
C PHE A 145 0.17 -3.26 0.77
N SER A 146 -0.80 -2.34 0.62
CA SER A 146 -1.44 -2.07 -0.68
C SER A 146 -0.44 -1.55 -1.71
N ASN A 147 0.53 -0.75 -1.28
CA ASN A 147 1.59 -0.28 -2.17
C ASN A 147 2.59 -1.41 -2.52
N SER A 148 2.96 -2.26 -1.56
CA SER A 148 3.79 -3.44 -1.83
C SER A 148 3.12 -4.39 -2.83
N ALA A 149 1.81 -4.57 -2.72
CA ALA A 149 1.02 -5.34 -3.68
C ALA A 149 0.98 -4.67 -5.08
N ALA A 150 0.92 -3.33 -5.13
CA ALA A 150 1.05 -2.58 -6.38
C ALA A 150 2.41 -2.77 -7.05
N VAL A 151 3.51 -2.77 -6.26
CA VAL A 151 4.87 -3.04 -6.77
C VAL A 151 4.98 -4.46 -7.28
N HIS A 152 4.31 -5.43 -6.65
CA HIS A 152 4.25 -6.80 -7.15
C HIS A 152 3.59 -6.86 -8.54
N LEU A 153 2.40 -6.29 -8.68
CA LEU A 153 1.71 -6.20 -9.98
C LEU A 153 2.55 -5.43 -11.03
N GLN A 154 3.20 -4.33 -10.64
CA GLN A 154 4.12 -3.59 -11.52
C GLN A 154 5.25 -4.50 -12.04
N THR A 155 5.81 -5.34 -11.18
CA THR A 155 6.88 -6.28 -11.55
C THR A 155 6.38 -7.31 -12.55
N ASP A 156 5.22 -7.90 -12.32
CA ASP A 156 4.61 -8.88 -13.22
C ASP A 156 4.30 -8.26 -14.58
N LEU A 157 3.69 -7.06 -14.59
CA LEU A 157 3.38 -6.34 -15.81
C LEU A 157 4.65 -5.95 -16.59
N LEU A 158 5.73 -5.57 -15.89
CA LEU A 158 6.99 -5.25 -16.54
C LEU A 158 7.62 -6.49 -17.23
N MET A 159 7.53 -7.67 -16.60
CA MET A 159 7.94 -8.94 -17.24
C MET A 159 7.11 -9.25 -18.49
N LEU A 160 5.89 -8.71 -18.55
CA LEU A 160 5.00 -8.78 -19.71
C LEU A 160 5.08 -7.51 -20.58
N GLU A 161 6.25 -6.88 -20.63
CA GLU A 161 6.58 -5.71 -21.46
C GLU A 161 5.66 -4.50 -21.25
N LYS A 162 4.92 -4.46 -20.11
CA LYS A 162 4.04 -3.37 -19.77
C LYS A 162 4.59 -2.55 -18.59
N PHE A 163 5.16 -1.39 -18.91
CA PHE A 163 5.65 -0.47 -17.89
C PHE A 163 4.49 0.24 -17.17
N THR A 164 4.56 0.27 -15.84
CA THR A 164 3.64 0.99 -14.95
C THR A 164 4.42 1.61 -13.81
N VAL A 165 3.82 2.49 -13.01
CA VAL A 165 4.50 3.18 -11.92
C VAL A 165 3.82 2.94 -10.59
N ALA A 166 4.58 2.54 -9.57
CA ALA A 166 4.12 2.36 -8.19
C ALA A 166 5.09 3.03 -7.21
N TYR A 167 4.92 4.32 -6.94
CA TYR A 167 5.77 5.03 -5.98
C TYR A 167 5.44 4.63 -4.55
N MET A 168 6.46 4.25 -3.76
CA MET A 168 6.31 3.97 -2.34
C MET A 168 6.15 5.26 -1.52
N ASP A 169 6.80 6.32 -1.93
CA ASP A 169 6.75 7.62 -1.25
C ASP A 169 5.46 8.41 -1.55
N SER A 170 4.78 8.86 -0.50
CA SER A 170 3.48 9.55 -0.62
C SER A 170 3.57 10.94 -1.25
N GLU A 171 4.72 11.64 -1.16
CA GLU A 171 4.88 12.93 -1.82
C GLU A 171 5.11 12.71 -3.33
N ARG A 172 5.88 11.67 -3.72
CA ARG A 172 6.01 11.28 -5.13
C ARG A 172 4.66 10.85 -5.72
N GLN A 173 3.84 10.10 -4.98
CA GLN A 173 2.48 9.78 -5.43
C GLN A 173 1.67 11.06 -5.66
N LYS A 174 1.77 12.02 -4.75
CA LYS A 174 1.05 13.29 -4.87
C LYS A 174 1.55 14.14 -6.06
N GLU A 175 2.85 14.22 -6.28
CA GLU A 175 3.41 14.95 -7.44
C GLU A 175 2.99 14.26 -8.74
N SER A 176 3.10 12.93 -8.83
CA SER A 176 2.62 12.17 -9.99
C SER A 176 1.13 12.44 -10.29
N ALA A 177 0.28 12.46 -9.26
CA ALA A 177 -1.15 12.76 -9.43
C ALA A 177 -1.44 14.18 -9.95
N LYS A 178 -0.53 15.15 -9.73
CA LYS A 178 -0.66 16.52 -10.30
C LYS A 178 -0.33 16.55 -11.79
N GLU A 179 0.55 15.67 -12.24
CA GLU A 179 1.03 15.59 -13.61
C GLU A 179 0.11 14.76 -14.51
N MET A 180 -0.79 13.95 -13.93
CA MET A 180 -1.73 13.11 -14.68
C MET A 180 -2.74 13.93 -15.45
N GLY A 181 -3.14 13.41 -16.63
CA GLY A 181 -4.12 13.97 -17.54
C GLY A 181 -5.23 12.98 -17.91
N LYS A 182 -6.10 13.39 -18.82
CA LYS A 182 -7.32 12.63 -19.22
C LYS A 182 -7.01 11.26 -19.87
N ASP A 183 -5.84 11.11 -20.46
CA ASP A 183 -5.43 9.88 -21.16
C ASP A 183 -4.64 8.92 -20.25
N ASP A 184 -4.55 9.24 -18.95
CA ASP A 184 -3.83 8.45 -17.96
C ASP A 184 -4.76 7.57 -17.13
N ILE A 185 -4.20 6.54 -16.51
CA ILE A 185 -4.92 5.61 -15.64
C ILE A 185 -4.35 5.66 -14.23
N ALA A 186 -5.20 6.00 -13.27
CA ALA A 186 -4.91 5.93 -11.84
C ALA A 186 -5.52 4.66 -11.24
N ILE A 187 -4.70 3.76 -10.71
CA ILE A 187 -5.16 2.55 -10.03
C ILE A 187 -4.94 2.71 -8.53
N ILE A 188 -6.00 2.90 -7.80
CA ILE A 188 -5.98 3.04 -6.34
C ILE A 188 -6.17 1.68 -5.70
N ILE A 189 -5.21 1.25 -4.89
CA ILE A 189 -5.29 0.02 -4.11
C ILE A 189 -5.42 0.37 -2.63
N SER A 190 -6.53 -0.05 -2.01
CA SER A 190 -6.80 0.27 -0.60
C SER A 190 -7.68 -0.78 0.05
N VAL A 191 -7.07 -1.82 0.62
CA VAL A 191 -7.81 -2.97 1.19
C VAL A 191 -9.00 -2.52 2.04
N ASN A 192 -8.79 -1.66 3.01
CA ASN A 192 -9.83 -1.20 3.96
C ASN A 192 -10.30 0.24 3.69
N GLY A 193 -10.11 0.79 2.50
CA GLY A 193 -10.49 2.16 2.18
C GLY A 193 -9.62 3.25 2.82
N ASN A 194 -8.62 2.91 3.63
CA ASN A 194 -7.83 3.89 4.41
C ASN A 194 -7.10 4.92 3.54
N TYR A 195 -6.66 4.54 2.34
CA TYR A 195 -6.03 5.47 1.40
C TYR A 195 -6.97 6.59 0.97
N LEU A 196 -8.27 6.32 0.87
CA LEU A 196 -9.27 7.30 0.46
C LEU A 196 -9.37 8.48 1.44
N TYR A 197 -9.00 8.27 2.70
CA TYR A 197 -8.92 9.32 3.72
C TYR A 197 -7.52 9.91 3.84
N SER A 198 -6.48 9.07 3.91
CA SER A 198 -5.10 9.52 4.09
C SER A 198 -4.53 10.21 2.84
N GLY A 199 -4.92 9.78 1.66
CA GLY A 199 -4.51 10.30 0.36
C GLY A 199 -5.37 11.45 -0.16
N TYR A 200 -6.16 12.13 0.65
CA TYR A 200 -7.17 13.11 0.22
C TYR A 200 -6.65 14.15 -0.79
N LYS A 201 -5.47 14.74 -0.57
CA LYS A 201 -4.89 15.71 -1.52
C LYS A 201 -4.56 15.08 -2.86
N THR A 202 -3.97 13.88 -2.87
CA THR A 202 -3.67 13.10 -4.08
C THR A 202 -4.95 12.82 -4.85
N LEU A 203 -6.00 12.37 -4.17
CA LEU A 203 -7.31 12.09 -4.77
C LEU A 203 -7.96 13.34 -5.37
N GLN A 204 -7.78 14.52 -4.77
CA GLN A 204 -8.24 15.77 -5.36
C GLN A 204 -7.55 16.11 -6.68
N TYR A 205 -6.23 15.83 -6.81
CA TYR A 205 -5.51 16.00 -8.06
C TYR A 205 -6.02 15.02 -9.11
N LEU A 206 -6.16 13.73 -8.78
CA LEU A 206 -6.70 12.72 -9.69
C LEU A 206 -8.10 13.09 -10.20
N LYS A 207 -8.98 13.55 -9.30
CA LYS A 207 -10.30 14.04 -9.70
C LYS A 207 -10.25 15.22 -10.69
N LYS A 208 -9.28 16.13 -10.50
CA LYS A 208 -9.13 17.31 -11.37
C LYS A 208 -8.47 17.00 -12.70
N SER A 209 -7.62 15.99 -12.77
CA SER A 209 -6.89 15.62 -13.99
C SER A 209 -7.80 15.07 -15.08
N GLY A 210 -8.97 14.51 -14.73
CA GLY A 210 -9.86 13.82 -15.65
C GLY A 210 -9.37 12.45 -16.08
N CYS A 211 -8.30 11.90 -15.44
CA CYS A 211 -7.82 10.54 -15.69
C CYS A 211 -8.88 9.50 -15.33
N LYS A 212 -8.76 8.30 -15.91
CA LYS A 212 -9.58 7.16 -15.48
C LYS A 212 -9.15 6.67 -14.11
N ILE A 213 -10.09 6.48 -13.20
CA ILE A 213 -9.83 6.04 -11.83
C ILE A 213 -10.37 4.63 -11.62
N VAL A 214 -9.47 3.70 -11.31
CA VAL A 214 -9.77 2.33 -10.89
C VAL A 214 -9.57 2.22 -9.39
N LEU A 215 -10.49 1.59 -8.68
CA LEU A 215 -10.35 1.29 -7.25
C LEU A 215 -10.41 -0.22 -7.02
N ILE A 216 -9.39 -0.75 -6.34
CA ILE A 216 -9.31 -2.15 -5.89
C ILE A 216 -9.37 -2.16 -4.35
N THR A 217 -10.42 -2.77 -3.77
CA THR A 217 -10.67 -2.69 -2.32
C THR A 217 -11.60 -3.80 -1.81
N CYS A 218 -11.56 -4.04 -0.50
CA CYS A 218 -12.59 -4.84 0.21
C CYS A 218 -13.73 -3.95 0.78
N SER A 219 -13.58 -2.62 0.76
CA SER A 219 -14.59 -1.70 1.31
C SER A 219 -15.80 -1.56 0.40
N ASP A 220 -16.96 -1.28 0.98
CA ASP A 220 -18.17 -1.03 0.21
C ASP A 220 -18.13 0.30 -0.55
N ARG A 221 -18.85 0.36 -1.69
CA ARG A 221 -18.89 1.51 -2.58
C ARG A 221 -19.51 2.75 -1.92
N ASP A 222 -20.41 2.57 -0.97
CA ASP A 222 -21.15 3.63 -0.29
C ASP A 222 -20.25 4.58 0.53
N TYR A 223 -19.04 4.17 0.83
CA TYR A 223 -18.03 5.00 1.52
C TYR A 223 -17.14 5.81 0.58
N LEU A 224 -17.38 5.77 -0.74
CA LEU A 224 -16.55 6.46 -1.72
C LEU A 224 -16.97 7.93 -1.85
N HIS A 225 -16.05 8.82 -1.50
CA HIS A 225 -16.23 10.28 -1.68
C HIS A 225 -15.61 10.80 -2.99
N ILE A 226 -15.13 9.90 -3.85
CA ILE A 226 -14.53 10.22 -5.14
C ILE A 226 -15.25 9.44 -6.26
N PRO A 227 -15.38 10.04 -7.46
CA PRO A 227 -15.85 9.29 -8.62
C PRO A 227 -14.79 8.23 -8.98
N VAL A 228 -15.23 6.99 -9.19
CA VAL A 228 -14.42 5.88 -9.73
C VAL A 228 -15.08 5.39 -11.00
N ASP A 229 -14.27 5.22 -12.05
CA ASP A 229 -14.75 4.68 -13.33
C ASP A 229 -14.92 3.16 -13.23
N TYR A 230 -13.98 2.48 -12.54
CA TYR A 230 -13.97 1.04 -12.35
C TYR A 230 -13.76 0.67 -10.89
N TYR A 231 -14.54 -0.27 -10.40
CA TYR A 231 -14.52 -0.71 -9.03
C TYR A 231 -14.37 -2.23 -8.97
N ILE A 232 -13.23 -2.70 -8.48
CA ILE A 232 -12.95 -4.12 -8.24
C ILE A 232 -13.10 -4.37 -6.75
N LYS A 233 -14.20 -5.04 -6.37
CA LYS A 233 -14.42 -5.48 -5.00
C LYS A 233 -13.78 -6.84 -4.78
N LEU A 234 -12.97 -6.95 -3.73
CA LEU A 234 -12.20 -8.16 -3.44
C LEU A 234 -12.91 -9.11 -2.48
N SER A 235 -13.82 -8.62 -1.65
CA SER A 235 -14.52 -9.45 -0.66
C SER A 235 -15.73 -8.72 -0.10
N ASN A 236 -16.75 -9.47 0.26
CA ASN A 236 -17.94 -8.99 0.96
C ASN A 236 -17.83 -9.11 2.50
N LEU A 237 -16.73 -9.63 3.03
CA LEU A 237 -16.51 -9.75 4.45
C LEU A 237 -16.35 -8.37 5.11
N LYS A 238 -17.18 -8.08 6.12
CA LYS A 238 -17.23 -6.79 6.81
C LYS A 238 -16.02 -6.50 7.70
N ASP A 239 -15.27 -7.51 8.09
CA ASP A 239 -14.16 -7.35 9.04
C ASP A 239 -12.82 -6.93 8.41
N GLY A 240 -12.64 -7.08 7.10
CA GLY A 240 -11.50 -6.60 6.32
C GLY A 240 -10.12 -7.10 6.76
N LYS A 241 -10.06 -7.97 7.78
CA LYS A 241 -8.80 -8.34 8.45
C LYS A 241 -7.97 -9.31 7.61
N SER A 242 -8.61 -10.17 6.84
CA SER A 242 -7.95 -11.09 5.90
C SER A 242 -7.82 -10.53 4.48
N GLY A 243 -8.27 -9.30 4.24
CA GLY A 243 -8.29 -8.66 2.92
C GLY A 243 -6.92 -8.52 2.24
N LYS A 244 -5.82 -8.65 2.99
CA LYS A 244 -4.47 -8.72 2.41
C LYS A 244 -4.28 -9.92 1.52
N HIS A 245 -4.80 -11.08 1.94
CA HIS A 245 -4.70 -12.32 1.17
C HIS A 245 -5.59 -12.26 -0.07
N ALA A 246 -6.80 -11.72 0.06
CA ALA A 246 -7.67 -11.47 -1.09
C ALA A 246 -7.01 -10.53 -2.10
N LEU A 247 -6.37 -9.43 -1.64
CA LEU A 247 -5.68 -8.51 -2.53
C LEU A 247 -4.52 -9.19 -3.27
N LEU A 248 -3.65 -9.91 -2.56
CA LEU A 248 -2.49 -10.55 -3.17
C LEU A 248 -2.93 -11.59 -4.21
N THR A 249 -3.88 -12.46 -3.85
CA THR A 249 -4.43 -13.47 -4.77
C THR A 249 -5.10 -12.83 -5.99
N ALA A 250 -5.88 -11.75 -5.79
CA ALA A 250 -6.50 -11.05 -6.92
C ALA A 250 -5.46 -10.44 -7.87
N ILE A 251 -4.37 -9.89 -7.35
CA ILE A 251 -3.27 -9.36 -8.17
C ILE A 251 -2.60 -10.46 -8.98
N GLU A 252 -2.30 -11.61 -8.38
CA GLU A 252 -1.73 -12.77 -9.08
C GLU A 252 -2.67 -13.26 -10.19
N LEU A 253 -3.96 -13.37 -9.90
CA LEU A 253 -4.98 -13.73 -10.89
C LEU A 253 -5.09 -12.70 -12.03
N MET A 254 -4.98 -11.40 -11.72
CA MET A 254 -4.96 -10.34 -12.72
C MET A 254 -3.72 -10.43 -13.62
N SER A 255 -2.54 -10.73 -13.06
CA SER A 255 -1.31 -10.95 -13.82
C SER A 255 -1.43 -12.13 -14.76
N LEU A 256 -1.93 -13.28 -14.28
CA LEU A 256 -2.20 -14.47 -15.08
C LEU A 256 -3.21 -14.18 -16.21
N ARG A 257 -4.30 -13.46 -15.86
CA ARG A 257 -5.31 -13.08 -16.86
C ARG A 257 -4.76 -12.15 -17.92
N TYR A 258 -3.94 -11.16 -17.55
CA TYR A 258 -3.28 -10.27 -18.49
C TYR A 258 -2.40 -11.05 -19.46
N TYR A 259 -1.61 -12.01 -18.96
CA TYR A 259 -0.80 -12.89 -19.79
C TYR A 259 -1.66 -13.66 -20.82
N THR A 260 -2.75 -14.27 -20.38
CA THR A 260 -3.62 -15.06 -21.28
C THR A 260 -4.35 -14.22 -22.32
N LEU A 261 -4.60 -12.93 -22.05
CA LEU A 261 -5.28 -12.03 -22.98
C LEU A 261 -4.34 -11.49 -24.05
N TYR A 262 -3.09 -11.21 -23.72
CA TYR A 262 -2.20 -10.44 -24.59
C TYR A 262 -0.99 -11.22 -25.10
N TYR A 263 -0.74 -12.44 -24.58
CA TYR A 263 0.38 -13.31 -24.99
C TYR A 263 -0.07 -14.75 -25.34
N PRO A 264 -1.11 -14.93 -26.17
CA PRO A 264 -1.67 -16.26 -26.43
C PRO A 264 -0.73 -17.20 -27.23
N SER A 265 0.22 -16.68 -27.98
CA SER A 265 1.17 -17.49 -28.77
C SER A 265 2.14 -18.29 -27.89
N SER A 266 2.57 -17.74 -26.74
CA SER A 266 3.42 -18.46 -25.80
C SER A 266 2.72 -19.59 -25.05
N LEU A 267 1.39 -19.56 -24.93
CA LEU A 267 0.59 -20.66 -24.37
C LEU A 267 0.59 -21.89 -25.29
N ASN A 268 0.55 -21.69 -26.60
CA ASN A 268 0.60 -22.78 -27.56
C ASN A 268 1.96 -23.49 -27.55
N ASP A 269 3.07 -22.75 -27.35
CA ASP A 269 4.41 -23.31 -27.25
C ASP A 269 4.58 -24.13 -25.95
N LEU A 270 3.99 -23.68 -24.82
CA LEU A 270 4.00 -24.41 -23.56
C LEU A 270 3.15 -25.69 -23.61
N MET A 271 2.00 -25.65 -24.28
CA MET A 271 1.12 -26.83 -24.44
C MET A 271 1.73 -27.85 -25.44
N GLY A 272 2.51 -27.39 -26.40
CA GLY A 272 3.19 -28.25 -27.38
C GLY A 272 4.35 -29.09 -26.80
N HIS A 273 4.87 -28.76 -25.63
CA HIS A 273 5.94 -29.51 -24.95
C HIS A 273 5.43 -30.47 -23.85
N MET A 274 4.13 -30.54 -23.62
CA MET A 274 3.51 -31.44 -22.59
C MET A 274 2.94 -32.75 -23.18
N TYR A 275 3.16 -33.05 -24.44
CA TYR A 275 2.78 -34.33 -25.08
C TYR A 275 3.97 -35.03 -25.74
#